data_a7c9d41e5c24b52370e4c559a0264190
#
_entry.id   a7c9d41e5c24b52370e4c559a0264190
#
_cell.length_a   1.000
_cell.length_b   1.000
_cell.length_c   1.000
_cell.angle_alpha   90.00
_cell.angle_beta   90.00
_cell.angle_gamma   90.00
#
_symmetry.space_group_name_H-M   'P 1'
#
loop_
_entity.id
_entity.type
_entity.pdbx_description
1 polymer ?
#
loop_
_entity_poly.entity_id
_entity_poly.type
_entity_poly.pdbx_seq_one_letter_code
_entity_poly.pdbx_strand_id
1 'polypeptide(L)'
;IIVICGQHDASEQWRGLPKMEQWIEQQINEIRKYTTRPILVRPHPRNNIGFPKDKFSNVKVRQPKRDFSTYDDTDFKATLERTWAVVNHSSNPAMEAVINGIPVFVSEDSLCHDVGNISLSDINTPAMPARQKWANQLAYTEWFEDEIRQGIPWKRIKNRIEEKYLK
;
A
#
# COMPACT_ATOMS: atom_id res chain seq x y z
N ILE A 1 -8.55 13.17 4.94
CA ILE A 1 -9.23 11.87 4.94
C ILE A 1 -8.24 10.74 5.22
N ILE A 2 -8.71 9.58 5.69
CA ILE A 2 -7.93 8.35 5.73
C ILE A 2 -8.28 7.55 4.47
N VAL A 3 -7.27 7.02 3.79
CA VAL A 3 -7.47 6.20 2.58
C VAL A 3 -7.11 4.75 2.89
N ILE A 4 -8.06 3.83 2.72
CA ILE A 4 -7.81 2.39 2.81
C ILE A 4 -7.65 1.86 1.39
N CYS A 5 -6.45 1.38 1.06
CA CYS A 5 -6.15 0.80 -0.25
C CYS A 5 -6.25 -0.72 -0.20
N GLY A 6 -7.23 -1.27 -0.91
CA GLY A 6 -7.41 -2.71 -1.05
C GLY A 6 -6.37 -3.34 -1.97
N GLN A 7 -6.14 -4.63 -1.76
CA GLN A 7 -5.25 -5.47 -2.55
C GLN A 7 -6.09 -6.47 -3.37
N HIS A 8 -5.49 -7.13 -4.36
CA HIS A 8 -6.21 -8.13 -5.16
C HIS A 8 -6.32 -9.45 -4.39
N ASP A 9 -7.54 -10.01 -4.23
CA ASP A 9 -7.79 -11.24 -3.48
C ASP A 9 -7.03 -12.46 -4.01
N ALA A 10 -6.78 -12.50 -5.31
CA ALA A 10 -6.06 -13.58 -5.95
C ALA A 10 -4.54 -13.35 -6.06
N SER A 11 -3.99 -12.33 -5.38
CA SER A 11 -2.55 -12.14 -5.35
C SER A 11 -1.88 -13.14 -4.40
N GLU A 12 -0.65 -13.55 -4.72
CA GLU A 12 0.12 -14.48 -3.89
C GLU A 12 0.32 -13.93 -2.46
N GLN A 13 0.55 -12.63 -2.33
CA GLN A 13 0.71 -11.96 -1.04
C GLN A 13 -0.58 -11.94 -0.20
N TRP A 14 -1.73 -12.31 -0.79
CA TRP A 14 -3.00 -12.37 -0.10
C TRP A 14 -3.46 -13.80 0.22
N ARG A 15 -2.67 -14.81 -0.18
CA ARG A 15 -3.01 -16.22 0.02
C ARG A 15 -3.15 -16.55 1.51
N GLY A 16 -4.29 -17.17 1.88
CA GLY A 16 -4.58 -17.56 3.26
C GLY A 16 -5.12 -16.43 4.14
N LEU A 17 -5.25 -15.21 3.63
CA LEU A 17 -5.86 -14.08 4.33
C LEU A 17 -7.38 -14.02 4.09
N PRO A 18 -8.14 -13.28 4.92
CA PRO A 18 -9.57 -13.08 4.73
C PRO A 18 -9.88 -12.46 3.36
N LYS A 19 -11.13 -12.57 2.89
CA LYS A 19 -11.55 -11.81 1.72
C LYS A 19 -11.26 -10.32 1.92
N MET A 20 -10.85 -9.62 0.88
CA MET A 20 -10.47 -8.21 0.93
C MET A 20 -11.57 -7.34 1.55
N GLU A 21 -12.84 -7.63 1.25
CA GLU A 21 -13.97 -6.93 1.83
C GLU A 21 -14.01 -7.06 3.36
N GLN A 22 -13.77 -8.26 3.88
CA GLN A 22 -13.71 -8.53 5.33
C GLN A 22 -12.52 -7.82 5.98
N TRP A 23 -11.36 -7.84 5.34
CA TRP A 23 -10.19 -7.13 5.83
C TRP A 23 -10.45 -5.62 5.89
N ILE A 24 -11.01 -5.02 4.84
CA ILE A 24 -11.34 -3.59 4.81
C ILE A 24 -12.33 -3.24 5.93
N GLU A 25 -13.35 -4.09 6.14
CA GLU A 25 -14.31 -3.91 7.23
C GLU A 25 -13.62 -3.93 8.60
N GLN A 26 -12.69 -4.86 8.81
CA GLN A 26 -11.89 -4.91 10.05
C GLN A 26 -11.07 -3.63 10.24
N GLN A 27 -10.43 -3.11 9.17
CA GLN A 27 -9.68 -1.86 9.25
C GLN A 27 -10.59 -0.66 9.58
N ILE A 28 -11.76 -0.57 8.95
CA ILE A 28 -12.73 0.50 9.26
C ILE A 28 -13.14 0.44 10.73
N ASN A 29 -13.52 -0.73 11.22
CA ASN A 29 -13.94 -0.91 12.61
C ASN A 29 -12.82 -0.58 13.59
N GLU A 30 -11.57 -0.95 13.30
CA GLU A 30 -10.42 -0.62 14.14
C GLU A 30 -10.16 0.89 14.15
N ILE A 31 -10.11 1.53 12.98
CA ILE A 31 -9.92 2.99 12.86
C ILE A 31 -11.00 3.75 13.64
N ARG A 32 -12.23 3.30 13.62
CA ARG A 32 -13.36 3.95 14.29
C ARG A 32 -13.26 3.97 15.82
N LYS A 33 -12.43 3.11 16.41
CA LYS A 33 -12.14 3.18 17.85
C LYS A 33 -11.36 4.45 18.24
N TYR A 34 -10.63 5.06 17.30
CA TYR A 34 -9.69 6.13 17.58
C TYR A 34 -10.05 7.46 16.91
N THR A 35 -10.79 7.45 15.80
CA THR A 35 -11.08 8.67 15.03
C THR A 35 -12.38 8.62 14.25
N THR A 36 -12.99 9.79 14.09
CA THR A 36 -14.18 10.01 13.24
C THR A 36 -13.83 10.60 11.86
N ARG A 37 -12.54 10.72 11.50
CA ARG A 37 -12.10 11.25 10.21
C ARG A 37 -12.79 10.54 9.06
N PRO A 38 -13.13 11.23 7.97
CA PRO A 38 -13.67 10.60 6.76
C PRO A 38 -12.72 9.50 6.26
N ILE A 39 -13.30 8.35 5.88
CA ILE A 39 -12.58 7.24 5.28
C ILE A 39 -12.99 7.12 3.80
N LEU A 40 -11.98 7.03 2.94
CA LEU A 40 -12.14 6.64 1.55
C LEU A 40 -11.57 5.23 1.36
N VAL A 41 -12.41 4.30 1.00
CA VAL A 41 -11.99 2.96 0.56
C VAL A 41 -11.72 3.02 -0.94
N ARG A 42 -10.51 2.64 -1.31
CA ARG A 42 -10.06 2.51 -2.70
C ARG A 42 -9.72 1.04 -2.98
N PRO A 43 -10.65 0.25 -3.54
CA PRO A 43 -10.41 -1.14 -3.89
C PRO A 43 -9.30 -1.29 -4.93
N HIS A 44 -8.74 -2.48 -5.03
CA HIS A 44 -7.89 -2.81 -6.16
C HIS A 44 -8.69 -2.72 -7.47
N PRO A 45 -8.11 -2.22 -8.60
CA PRO A 45 -8.85 -2.07 -9.85
C PRO A 45 -9.53 -3.34 -10.38
N ARG A 46 -9.06 -4.51 -9.99
CA ARG A 46 -9.64 -5.82 -10.37
C ARG A 46 -10.61 -6.40 -9.33
N ASN A 47 -10.76 -5.77 -8.16
CA ASN A 47 -11.72 -6.18 -7.14
C ASN A 47 -12.89 -5.21 -7.14
N ASN A 48 -14.09 -5.74 -7.37
CA ASN A 48 -15.29 -4.96 -7.16
C ASN A 48 -15.75 -5.14 -5.71
N ILE A 49 -15.48 -4.15 -4.88
CA ILE A 49 -15.86 -4.15 -3.46
C ILE A 49 -16.89 -3.07 -3.24
N GLY A 50 -17.96 -3.43 -2.56
CA GLY A 50 -19.00 -2.51 -2.16
C GLY A 50 -19.59 -2.92 -0.81
N PHE A 51 -19.96 -1.94 -0.01
CA PHE A 51 -20.70 -2.16 1.23
C PHE A 51 -22.13 -1.65 1.07
N PRO A 52 -23.09 -2.22 1.80
CA PRO A 52 -24.43 -1.66 1.87
C PRO A 52 -24.36 -0.17 2.22
N LYS A 53 -25.25 0.64 1.59
CA LYS A 53 -25.39 2.04 1.94
C LYS A 53 -25.64 2.10 3.44
N ASP A 54 -25.02 3.04 4.11
CA ASP A 54 -25.18 3.29 5.54
C ASP A 54 -24.61 2.24 6.51
N LYS A 55 -23.91 1.20 6.01
CA LYS A 55 -23.22 0.25 6.88
C LYS A 55 -22.18 0.93 7.80
N PHE A 56 -21.49 1.94 7.28
CA PHE A 56 -20.46 2.68 8.02
C PHE A 56 -20.67 4.18 7.93
N SER A 57 -20.62 4.87 9.06
CA SER A 57 -20.70 6.31 9.10
C SER A 57 -19.43 6.95 8.51
N ASN A 58 -19.61 7.95 7.65
CA ASN A 58 -18.53 8.75 7.08
C ASN A 58 -17.46 7.91 6.32
N VAL A 59 -17.91 6.86 5.61
CA VAL A 59 -17.10 6.01 4.75
C VAL A 59 -17.63 6.07 3.33
N LYS A 60 -16.73 6.27 2.36
CA LYS A 60 -17.05 6.22 0.92
C LYS A 60 -16.18 5.18 0.25
N VAL A 61 -16.78 4.41 -0.67
CA VAL A 61 -16.04 3.52 -1.57
C VAL A 61 -15.96 4.19 -2.94
N ARG A 62 -14.77 4.27 -3.50
CA ARG A 62 -14.56 4.79 -4.86
C ARG A 62 -13.62 3.87 -5.62
N GLN A 63 -14.15 3.29 -6.68
CA GLN A 63 -13.35 2.49 -7.61
C GLN A 63 -12.29 3.37 -8.30
N PRO A 64 -11.06 2.89 -8.47
CA PRO A 64 -10.06 3.58 -9.26
C PRO A 64 -10.55 3.83 -10.68
N LYS A 65 -10.28 5.00 -11.21
CA LYS A 65 -10.52 5.26 -12.64
C LYS A 65 -9.53 4.45 -13.47
N ARG A 66 -10.02 3.95 -14.60
CA ARG A 66 -9.21 3.26 -15.61
C ARG A 66 -9.41 3.99 -16.92
N ASP A 67 -8.41 4.76 -17.34
CA ASP A 67 -8.51 5.41 -18.65
C ASP A 67 -7.96 4.49 -19.77
N PHE A 68 -6.72 4.06 -19.70
CA PHE A 68 -6.12 3.23 -20.75
C PHE A 68 -5.33 2.01 -20.24
N SER A 69 -4.98 1.98 -18.97
CA SER A 69 -4.23 0.88 -18.38
C SER A 69 -4.78 0.44 -17.03
N THR A 70 -4.29 -0.70 -16.55
CA THR A 70 -4.67 -1.22 -15.23
C THR A 70 -4.10 -0.37 -14.08
N TYR A 71 -3.16 0.52 -14.37
CA TYR A 71 -2.36 1.27 -13.43
C TYR A 71 -2.33 2.77 -13.79
N ASP A 72 -3.49 3.42 -13.73
CA ASP A 72 -3.53 4.89 -13.81
C ASP A 72 -3.34 5.47 -12.41
N ASP A 73 -2.16 6.05 -12.17
CA ASP A 73 -1.77 6.66 -10.91
C ASP A 73 -2.34 8.07 -10.71
N THR A 74 -2.84 8.70 -11.77
CA THR A 74 -3.27 10.11 -11.75
C THR A 74 -4.38 10.33 -10.72
N ASP A 75 -5.38 9.45 -10.70
CA ASP A 75 -6.48 9.50 -9.74
C ASP A 75 -6.01 9.25 -8.30
N PHE A 76 -4.99 8.43 -8.10
CA PHE A 76 -4.43 8.18 -6.78
C PHE A 76 -3.62 9.36 -6.28
N LYS A 77 -2.76 9.94 -7.10
CA LYS A 77 -1.97 11.14 -6.76
C LYS A 77 -2.88 12.30 -6.35
N ALA A 78 -3.94 12.57 -7.10
CA ALA A 78 -4.92 13.58 -6.74
C ALA A 78 -5.65 13.27 -5.41
N THR A 79 -5.80 12.00 -5.07
CA THR A 79 -6.37 11.59 -3.77
C THR A 79 -5.40 11.88 -2.63
N LEU A 80 -4.08 11.68 -2.83
CA LEU A 80 -3.05 11.89 -1.82
C LEU A 80 -2.98 13.33 -1.31
N GLU A 81 -3.29 14.33 -2.13
CA GLU A 81 -3.28 15.75 -1.75
C GLU A 81 -4.15 16.07 -0.51
N ARG A 82 -5.18 15.28 -0.27
CA ARG A 82 -6.11 15.45 0.86
C ARG A 82 -6.03 14.33 1.88
N THR A 83 -5.01 13.49 1.79
CA THR A 83 -4.87 12.30 2.60
C THR A 83 -4.11 12.61 3.88
N TRP A 84 -4.70 12.24 5.02
CA TRP A 84 -4.07 12.26 6.34
C TRP A 84 -3.15 11.06 6.55
N ALA A 85 -3.62 9.87 6.17
CA ALA A 85 -2.88 8.63 6.26
C ALA A 85 -3.41 7.61 5.26
N VAL A 86 -2.56 6.71 4.80
CA VAL A 86 -2.94 5.56 3.98
C VAL A 86 -2.85 4.29 4.80
N VAL A 87 -3.90 3.48 4.79
CA VAL A 87 -3.94 2.13 5.37
C VAL A 87 -3.88 1.13 4.24
N ASN A 88 -2.91 0.24 4.29
CA ASN A 88 -2.64 -0.72 3.24
C ASN A 88 -2.01 -1.97 3.86
N HIS A 89 -2.16 -3.14 3.26
CA HIS A 89 -1.45 -4.31 3.77
C HIS A 89 0.01 -4.30 3.30
N SER A 90 0.25 -4.59 2.02
CA SER A 90 1.62 -4.74 1.49
C SER A 90 1.78 -4.30 0.03
N SER A 91 0.78 -3.61 -0.56
CA SER A 91 0.80 -3.24 -1.97
C SER A 91 1.36 -1.83 -2.24
N ASN A 92 1.68 -1.56 -3.50
CA ASN A 92 2.36 -0.35 -3.99
C ASN A 92 1.76 1.01 -3.55
N PRO A 93 0.45 1.20 -3.33
CA PRO A 93 -0.07 2.47 -2.85
C PRO A 93 0.59 3.01 -1.57
N ALA A 94 1.08 2.12 -0.70
CA ALA A 94 1.82 2.55 0.48
C ALA A 94 3.16 3.21 0.12
N MET A 95 3.89 2.67 -0.86
CA MET A 95 5.15 3.25 -1.32
C MET A 95 4.93 4.65 -1.91
N GLU A 96 3.93 4.81 -2.76
CA GLU A 96 3.57 6.11 -3.33
C GLU A 96 3.21 7.13 -2.25
N ALA A 97 2.46 6.72 -1.22
CA ALA A 97 2.12 7.58 -0.10
C ALA A 97 3.37 8.01 0.69
N VAL A 98 4.28 7.07 1.02
CA VAL A 98 5.55 7.36 1.72
C VAL A 98 6.41 8.33 0.91
N ILE A 99 6.55 8.13 -0.41
CA ILE A 99 7.30 9.02 -1.30
C ILE A 99 6.74 10.44 -1.24
N ASN A 100 5.40 10.58 -1.21
CA ASN A 100 4.72 11.87 -1.13
C ASN A 100 4.61 12.45 0.30
N GLY A 101 5.26 11.84 1.30
CA GLY A 101 5.29 12.37 2.66
C GLY A 101 4.02 12.14 3.45
N ILE A 102 3.24 11.11 3.11
CA ILE A 102 2.02 10.75 3.81
C ILE A 102 2.31 9.53 4.68
N PRO A 103 1.92 9.57 5.98
CA PRO A 103 2.09 8.42 6.86
C PRO A 103 1.27 7.22 6.37
N VAL A 104 1.84 6.03 6.53
CA VAL A 104 1.21 4.78 6.15
C VAL A 104 1.07 3.85 7.34
N PHE A 105 0.00 3.06 7.32
CA PHE A 105 -0.26 1.94 8.24
C PHE A 105 -0.23 0.67 7.41
N VAL A 106 0.70 -0.22 7.71
CA VAL A 106 1.01 -1.38 6.88
C VAL A 106 1.26 -2.64 7.72
N SER A 107 1.25 -3.80 7.08
CA SER A 107 1.66 -5.06 7.72
C SER A 107 3.19 -5.19 7.78
N GLU A 108 3.66 -6.16 8.53
CA GLU A 108 5.07 -6.53 8.63
C GLU A 108 5.65 -6.99 7.28
N ASP A 109 4.82 -7.51 6.36
CA ASP A 109 5.22 -7.95 5.02
C ASP A 109 5.37 -6.81 4.02
N SER A 110 5.08 -5.57 4.41
CA SER A 110 5.16 -4.43 3.52
C SER A 110 6.59 -3.97 3.29
N LEU A 111 6.91 -3.58 2.06
CA LEU A 111 8.16 -2.86 1.75
C LEU A 111 8.26 -1.50 2.48
N CYS A 112 7.15 -0.99 3.00
CA CYS A 112 7.09 0.24 3.78
C CYS A 112 7.15 0.00 5.30
N HIS A 113 7.36 -1.24 5.77
CA HIS A 113 7.37 -1.57 7.19
C HIS A 113 8.30 -0.65 8.00
N ASP A 114 9.54 -0.48 7.56
CA ASP A 114 10.57 0.30 8.28
C ASP A 114 10.27 1.80 8.38
N VAL A 115 9.37 2.31 7.56
CA VAL A 115 8.99 3.73 7.51
C VAL A 115 7.50 3.96 7.74
N GLY A 116 6.78 2.90 8.05
CA GLY A 116 5.34 2.89 8.30
C GLY A 116 5.00 2.75 9.79
N ASN A 117 3.71 2.74 10.06
CA ASN A 117 3.10 2.45 11.34
C ASN A 117 2.42 1.09 11.28
N ILE A 118 2.45 0.33 12.37
CA ILE A 118 1.84 -1.00 12.44
C ILE A 118 0.50 -0.98 13.16
N SER A 119 0.38 -0.15 14.19
CA SER A 119 -0.84 -0.08 15.00
C SER A 119 -1.73 1.09 14.59
N LEU A 120 -2.99 0.80 14.29
CA LEU A 120 -4.01 1.82 14.02
C LEU A 120 -4.38 2.67 15.24
N SER A 121 -3.93 2.29 16.45
CA SER A 121 -4.06 3.15 17.64
C SER A 121 -3.41 4.51 17.46
N ASP A 122 -2.37 4.57 16.62
CA ASP A 122 -1.57 5.76 16.39
C ASP A 122 -2.11 6.62 15.23
N ILE A 123 -3.31 6.32 14.72
CA ILE A 123 -3.89 6.98 13.54
C ILE A 123 -4.06 8.49 13.67
N ASN A 124 -4.16 9.00 14.90
CA ASN A 124 -4.27 10.44 15.16
C ASN A 124 -2.91 11.15 15.24
N THR A 125 -1.85 10.42 15.57
CA THR A 125 -0.48 10.92 15.73
C THR A 125 0.52 9.96 15.07
N PRO A 126 0.39 9.70 13.76
CA PRO A 126 1.23 8.72 13.08
C PRO A 126 2.69 9.14 13.07
N ALA A 127 3.58 8.19 13.32
CA ALA A 127 5.01 8.41 13.17
C ALA A 127 5.37 8.63 11.69
N MET A 128 6.33 9.52 11.47
CA MET A 128 6.90 9.82 10.16
C MET A 128 8.43 9.77 10.24
N PRO A 129 9.03 8.58 10.27
CA PRO A 129 10.48 8.43 10.37
C PRO A 129 11.19 8.97 9.11
N ALA A 130 12.48 9.26 9.26
CA ALA A 130 13.32 9.67 8.14
C ALA A 130 13.38 8.54 7.08
N ARG A 131 12.92 8.84 5.86
CA ARG A 131 12.73 7.86 4.78
C ARG A 131 13.84 7.82 3.72
N GLN A 132 14.85 8.69 3.81
CA GLN A 132 15.89 8.76 2.77
C GLN A 132 16.65 7.44 2.61
N LYS A 133 17.01 6.79 3.73
CA LYS A 133 17.69 5.50 3.69
C LYS A 133 16.83 4.44 3.02
N TRP A 134 15.55 4.38 3.38
CA TRP A 134 14.59 3.46 2.78
C TRP A 134 14.42 3.73 1.28
N ALA A 135 14.24 5.00 0.87
CA ALA A 135 14.13 5.36 -0.54
C ALA A 135 15.36 4.96 -1.36
N ASN A 136 16.55 5.17 -0.80
CA ASN A 136 17.78 4.74 -1.45
C ASN A 136 17.84 3.22 -1.60
N GLN A 137 17.44 2.46 -0.56
CA GLN A 137 17.39 0.99 -0.63
C GLN A 137 16.39 0.51 -1.68
N LEU A 138 15.21 1.11 -1.73
CA LEU A 138 14.18 0.80 -2.71
C LEU A 138 14.68 1.06 -4.14
N ALA A 139 15.28 2.21 -4.41
CA ALA A 139 15.87 2.55 -5.70
C ALA A 139 16.96 1.56 -6.15
N TYR A 140 17.58 0.83 -5.22
CA TYR A 140 18.55 -0.21 -5.53
C TYR A 140 17.93 -1.57 -5.87
N THR A 141 16.64 -1.77 -5.60
CA THR A 141 15.92 -3.03 -5.85
C THR A 141 14.85 -2.91 -6.94
N GLU A 142 14.56 -1.69 -7.36
CA GLU A 142 13.65 -1.42 -8.49
C GLU A 142 14.44 -1.36 -9.80
N TRP A 143 13.88 -1.94 -10.87
CA TRP A 143 14.52 -2.08 -12.17
C TRP A 143 13.54 -1.77 -13.29
N PHE A 144 13.96 -1.01 -14.27
CA PHE A 144 13.20 -0.85 -15.49
C PHE A 144 13.23 -2.13 -16.32
N GLU A 145 12.20 -2.34 -17.14
CA GLU A 145 12.09 -3.54 -17.98
C GLU A 145 13.31 -3.71 -18.90
N ASP A 146 13.84 -2.63 -19.44
CA ASP A 146 15.05 -2.67 -20.28
C ASP A 146 16.30 -3.07 -19.50
N GLU A 147 16.43 -2.67 -18.25
CA GLU A 147 17.53 -3.11 -17.39
C GLU A 147 17.44 -4.62 -17.11
N ILE A 148 16.21 -5.12 -16.90
CA ILE A 148 15.96 -6.56 -16.72
C ILE A 148 16.32 -7.32 -17.98
N ARG A 149 15.92 -6.85 -19.18
CA ARG A 149 16.27 -7.45 -20.46
C ARG A 149 17.78 -7.48 -20.72
N GLN A 150 18.52 -6.48 -20.27
CA GLN A 150 19.99 -6.41 -20.36
C GLN A 150 20.71 -7.27 -19.32
N GLY A 151 19.97 -7.89 -18.39
CA GLY A 151 20.52 -8.71 -17.32
C GLY A 151 21.27 -7.93 -16.23
N ILE A 152 21.03 -6.61 -16.11
CA ILE A 152 21.68 -5.76 -15.12
C ILE A 152 21.39 -6.24 -13.68
N PRO A 153 20.16 -6.57 -13.29
CA PRO A 153 19.87 -7.13 -11.97
C PRO A 153 20.70 -8.37 -11.67
N TRP A 154 20.75 -9.29 -12.65
CA TRP A 154 21.51 -10.53 -12.49
C TRP A 154 23.00 -10.28 -12.28
N LYS A 155 23.62 -9.44 -13.11
CA LYS A 155 25.04 -9.07 -12.96
C LYS A 155 25.35 -8.52 -11.58
N ARG A 156 24.39 -7.79 -10.99
CA ARG A 156 24.56 -7.15 -9.68
C ARG A 156 24.41 -8.10 -8.50
N ILE A 157 23.46 -9.05 -8.56
CA ILE A 157 23.14 -9.93 -7.44
C ILE A 157 23.82 -11.30 -7.52
N LYS A 158 24.33 -11.69 -8.71
CA LYS A 158 24.92 -13.01 -8.97
C LYS A 158 25.94 -13.42 -7.92
N ASN A 159 26.94 -12.59 -7.67
CA ASN A 159 28.00 -12.91 -6.72
C ASN A 159 27.46 -13.16 -5.31
N ARG A 160 26.47 -12.37 -4.87
CA ARG A 160 25.84 -12.56 -3.55
C ARG A 160 25.05 -13.85 -3.47
N ILE A 161 24.39 -14.26 -4.55
CA ILE A 161 23.66 -15.53 -4.61
C ILE A 161 24.66 -16.69 -4.58
N GLU A 162 25.73 -16.62 -5.38
CA GLU A 162 26.78 -17.65 -5.41
C GLU A 162 27.45 -17.79 -4.03
N GLU A 163 27.79 -16.70 -3.38
CA GLU A 163 28.38 -16.72 -2.04
C GLU A 163 27.47 -17.31 -0.97
N LYS A 164 26.18 -17.06 -1.06
CA LYS A 164 25.20 -17.45 -0.04
C LYS A 164 24.66 -18.87 -0.21
N TYR A 165 24.50 -19.34 -1.45
CA TYR A 165 23.73 -20.55 -1.76
C TYR A 165 24.51 -21.64 -2.54
N LEU A 166 25.68 -21.33 -3.09
CA LEU A 166 26.44 -22.25 -3.93
C LEU A 166 27.82 -22.65 -3.33
N LYS A 167 28.03 -22.33 -2.06
CA LYS A 167 29.20 -22.80 -1.28
C LYS A 167 28.74 -23.97 -0.40
#